data_93f7ba49fd963614b1d87a1767bb1bec
#
_entry.id   93f7ba49fd963614b1d87a1767bb1bec
#
_cell.length_a   1.000
_cell.length_b   1.000
_cell.length_c   1.000
_cell.angle_alpha   90.00
_cell.angle_beta   90.00
_cell.angle_gamma   90.00
#
_symmetry.space_group_name_H-M   'P 1'
#
loop_
_entity.id
_entity.type
_entity.pdbx_description
1 polymer ?
#
loop_
_entity_poly.entity_id
_entity_poly.type
_entity_poly.pdbx_seq_one_letter_code
_entity_poly.pdbx_strand_id
1 'polypeptide(L)'
;MPGEFKIRKAMPNDQEAAYWVCLKTGDHGADGEELFADDPDALGRIYVGPYLEFEPELAVVLEDSDGVCGYCLGAMDSRQLYQRYEQEWRPRLAKRYSSPSGDPSRWSPLDQVYHLYHHPDYYCPEPYEQYPSHLHIDLVPRAQGKGLGRRMVDKVISMIQANGSPGVHLGMSAQNDRAYGFYLKLGFEELVRDGTGENEGIYLGKRLNQGGGTG
;
A
#
# COMPACT_ATOMS: atom_id res chain seq x y z
N MET A 1 -16.77 -0.90 -26.36
CA MET A 1 -17.10 0.10 -25.30
C MET A 1 -16.03 -0.03 -24.24
N PRO A 2 -15.50 1.06 -23.66
CA PRO A 2 -14.59 0.92 -22.53
C PRO A 2 -15.33 0.15 -21.44
N GLY A 3 -14.73 -0.93 -20.93
CA GLY A 3 -15.35 -1.79 -19.95
C GLY A 3 -15.76 -1.02 -18.69
N GLU A 4 -16.89 -1.38 -18.11
CA GLU A 4 -17.39 -0.80 -16.87
C GLU A 4 -16.44 -1.18 -15.72
N PHE A 5 -15.88 -0.17 -15.05
CA PHE A 5 -15.04 -0.37 -13.88
C PHE A 5 -15.89 -0.64 -12.65
N LYS A 6 -15.55 -1.69 -11.92
CA LYS A 6 -16.23 -2.10 -10.70
C LYS A 6 -15.27 -2.17 -9.51
N ILE A 7 -15.65 -1.51 -8.41
CA ILE A 7 -14.95 -1.61 -7.12
C ILE A 7 -15.69 -2.62 -6.26
N ARG A 8 -14.98 -3.68 -5.84
CA ARG A 8 -15.52 -4.73 -4.96
C ARG A 8 -14.55 -5.09 -3.85
N LYS A 9 -15.03 -5.80 -2.84
CA LYS A 9 -14.19 -6.44 -1.83
C LYS A 9 -13.20 -7.40 -2.50
N ALA A 10 -11.97 -7.43 -2.01
CA ALA A 10 -10.99 -8.41 -2.45
C ALA A 10 -11.39 -9.82 -1.98
N MET A 11 -11.05 -10.81 -2.78
CA MET A 11 -11.24 -12.23 -2.49
C MET A 11 -9.87 -12.94 -2.46
N PRO A 12 -9.74 -14.11 -1.83
CA PRO A 12 -8.46 -14.81 -1.75
C PRO A 12 -7.80 -15.10 -3.11
N ASN A 13 -8.58 -15.33 -4.15
CA ASN A 13 -8.10 -15.56 -5.50
C ASN A 13 -7.69 -14.29 -6.27
N ASP A 14 -7.83 -13.11 -5.69
CA ASP A 14 -7.32 -11.86 -6.28
C ASP A 14 -5.83 -11.62 -6.00
N GLN A 15 -5.20 -12.43 -5.16
CA GLN A 15 -3.82 -12.20 -4.73
C GLN A 15 -2.85 -12.09 -5.90
N GLU A 16 -2.90 -13.01 -6.86
CA GLU A 16 -2.01 -13.00 -8.04
C GLU A 16 -2.20 -11.73 -8.85
N ALA A 17 -3.45 -11.33 -9.11
CA ALA A 17 -3.75 -10.12 -9.86
C ALA A 17 -3.38 -8.85 -9.10
N ALA A 18 -3.54 -8.81 -7.77
CA ALA A 18 -3.10 -7.70 -6.94
C ALA A 18 -1.57 -7.59 -6.88
N TYR A 19 -0.85 -8.72 -6.86
CA TYR A 19 0.61 -8.75 -6.96
C TYR A 19 1.08 -8.21 -8.31
N TRP A 20 0.40 -8.60 -9.40
CA TRP A 20 0.66 -8.06 -10.72
C TRP A 20 0.44 -6.52 -10.78
N VAL A 21 -0.63 -6.00 -10.17
CA VAL A 21 -0.84 -4.55 -10.07
C VAL A 21 0.31 -3.88 -9.30
N CYS A 22 0.73 -4.46 -8.17
CA CYS A 22 1.86 -3.98 -7.39
C CYS A 22 3.15 -3.90 -8.22
N LEU A 23 3.45 -4.95 -8.98
CA LEU A 23 4.59 -4.99 -9.90
C LEU A 23 4.50 -3.88 -10.96
N LYS A 24 3.31 -3.70 -11.57
CA LYS A 24 3.08 -2.71 -12.63
C LYS A 24 3.10 -1.26 -12.16
N THR A 25 3.26 -1.04 -10.87
CA THR A 25 3.41 0.28 -10.24
C THR A 25 4.62 0.34 -9.31
N GLY A 26 5.47 -0.68 -9.34
CA GLY A 26 6.54 -0.93 -8.38
C GLY A 26 7.79 -0.08 -8.53
N ASP A 27 7.89 0.74 -9.59
CA ASP A 27 8.97 1.71 -9.79
C ASP A 27 8.42 3.13 -9.57
N HIS A 28 8.28 3.53 -8.29
CA HIS A 28 7.76 4.85 -7.88
C HIS A 28 6.44 5.24 -8.59
N GLY A 29 5.60 4.26 -8.89
CA GLY A 29 4.34 4.41 -9.62
C GLY A 29 4.44 4.13 -11.12
N ALA A 30 5.63 3.83 -11.64
CA ALA A 30 5.87 3.31 -12.99
C ALA A 30 5.96 1.77 -12.99
N ASP A 31 6.08 1.18 -14.19
CA ASP A 31 6.16 -0.28 -14.37
C ASP A 31 7.49 -0.83 -13.85
N GLY A 32 7.42 -1.70 -12.86
CA GLY A 32 8.58 -2.35 -12.24
C GLY A 32 8.97 -3.71 -12.86
N GLU A 33 8.30 -4.15 -13.93
CA GLU A 33 8.48 -5.50 -14.48
C GLU A 33 9.93 -5.83 -14.84
N GLU A 34 10.68 -4.88 -15.42
CA GLU A 34 12.09 -5.08 -15.75
C GLU A 34 13.00 -5.18 -14.51
N LEU A 35 12.66 -4.42 -13.44
CA LEU A 35 13.43 -4.40 -12.20
C LEU A 35 13.28 -5.68 -11.37
N PHE A 36 12.13 -6.35 -11.51
CA PHE A 36 11.75 -7.53 -10.73
C PHE A 36 11.49 -8.76 -11.60
N ALA A 37 12.08 -8.82 -12.81
CA ALA A 37 11.83 -9.90 -13.77
C ALA A 37 12.15 -11.30 -13.22
N ASP A 38 13.15 -11.43 -12.34
CA ASP A 38 13.56 -12.70 -11.74
C ASP A 38 12.61 -13.17 -10.62
N ASP A 39 11.83 -12.28 -10.03
CA ASP A 39 10.78 -12.60 -9.04
C ASP A 39 9.65 -11.56 -9.06
N PRO A 40 8.70 -11.68 -10.00
CA PRO A 40 7.61 -10.71 -10.19
C PRO A 40 6.70 -10.52 -8.96
N ASP A 41 6.68 -11.48 -8.05
CA ASP A 41 5.86 -11.44 -6.85
C ASP A 41 6.53 -10.75 -5.66
N ALA A 42 7.81 -10.39 -5.78
CA ALA A 42 8.61 -9.93 -4.65
C ALA A 42 7.97 -8.75 -3.91
N LEU A 43 7.56 -7.71 -4.63
CA LEU A 43 6.88 -6.54 -4.05
C LEU A 43 5.53 -6.89 -3.43
N GLY A 44 4.74 -7.72 -4.12
CA GLY A 44 3.42 -8.12 -3.66
C GLY A 44 3.44 -8.84 -2.31
N ARG A 45 4.51 -9.59 -2.02
CA ARG A 45 4.67 -10.30 -0.73
C ARG A 45 4.89 -9.34 0.45
N ILE A 46 5.37 -8.13 0.23
CA ILE A 46 5.48 -7.12 1.29
C ILE A 46 4.24 -6.22 1.33
N TYR A 47 3.87 -5.67 0.18
CA TYR A 47 2.95 -4.53 0.11
C TYR A 47 1.49 -4.93 -0.09
N VAL A 48 1.20 -6.20 -0.41
CA VAL A 48 -0.17 -6.67 -0.68
C VAL A 48 -0.56 -7.86 0.18
N GLY A 49 0.27 -8.90 0.21
CA GLY A 49 -0.06 -10.17 0.86
C GLY A 49 -0.51 -10.06 2.32
N PRO A 50 0.20 -9.31 3.17
CA PRO A 50 -0.17 -9.14 4.58
C PRO A 50 -1.57 -8.54 4.77
N TYR A 51 -1.95 -7.57 3.94
CA TYR A 51 -3.29 -6.97 4.03
C TYR A 51 -4.39 -7.94 3.61
N LEU A 52 -4.17 -8.69 2.53
CA LEU A 52 -5.15 -9.69 2.09
C LEU A 52 -5.35 -10.81 3.12
N GLU A 53 -4.29 -11.17 3.87
CA GLU A 53 -4.37 -12.20 4.90
C GLU A 53 -4.89 -11.66 6.23
N PHE A 54 -4.42 -10.49 6.66
CA PHE A 54 -4.66 -9.99 8.02
C PHE A 54 -5.81 -8.98 8.13
N GLU A 55 -6.09 -8.24 7.05
CA GLU A 55 -7.10 -7.17 6.99
C GLU A 55 -8.07 -7.34 5.79
N PRO A 56 -8.55 -8.57 5.49
CA PRO A 56 -9.34 -8.82 4.27
C PRO A 56 -10.64 -8.01 4.21
N GLU A 57 -11.14 -7.54 5.37
CA GLU A 57 -12.33 -6.70 5.44
C GLU A 57 -12.08 -5.27 4.93
N LEU A 58 -10.82 -4.79 4.94
CA LEU A 58 -10.41 -3.47 4.48
C LEU A 58 -9.72 -3.49 3.11
N ALA A 59 -9.78 -4.62 2.42
CA ALA A 59 -9.19 -4.79 1.10
C ALA A 59 -10.24 -4.69 -0.01
N VAL A 60 -10.04 -3.78 -0.96
CA VAL A 60 -10.88 -3.64 -2.16
C VAL A 60 -10.04 -3.68 -3.42
N VAL A 61 -10.60 -4.26 -4.48
CA VAL A 61 -10.01 -4.29 -5.82
C VAL A 61 -10.88 -3.52 -6.80
N LEU A 62 -10.24 -3.01 -7.84
CA LEU A 62 -10.84 -2.44 -9.02
C LEU A 62 -10.68 -3.42 -10.16
N GLU A 63 -11.76 -3.77 -10.85
CA GLU A 63 -11.76 -4.64 -12.02
C GLU A 63 -12.45 -3.98 -13.21
N ASP A 64 -12.05 -4.36 -14.40
CA ASP A 64 -12.70 -4.09 -15.67
C ASP A 64 -12.88 -5.39 -16.46
N SER A 65 -13.20 -5.33 -17.77
CA SER A 65 -13.33 -6.51 -18.64
C SER A 65 -12.04 -7.33 -18.76
N ASP A 66 -10.88 -6.73 -18.51
CA ASP A 66 -9.56 -7.35 -18.64
C ASP A 66 -9.04 -7.88 -17.28
N GLY A 67 -9.85 -7.77 -16.22
CA GLY A 67 -9.54 -8.26 -14.88
C GLY A 67 -9.17 -7.16 -13.89
N VAL A 68 -8.55 -7.56 -12.78
CA VAL A 68 -8.14 -6.60 -11.72
C VAL A 68 -7.08 -5.64 -12.26
N CYS A 69 -7.32 -4.35 -12.03
CA CYS A 69 -6.49 -3.26 -12.53
C CYS A 69 -6.13 -2.21 -11.46
N GLY A 70 -6.45 -2.50 -10.21
CA GLY A 70 -6.09 -1.70 -9.05
C GLY A 70 -6.53 -2.34 -7.75
N TYR A 71 -5.94 -1.90 -6.66
CA TYR A 71 -6.35 -2.25 -5.31
C TYR A 71 -6.27 -1.03 -4.39
N CYS A 72 -7.02 -1.05 -3.29
CA CYS A 72 -6.82 -0.21 -2.13
C CYS A 72 -6.97 -1.07 -0.89
N LEU A 73 -5.93 -1.11 -0.08
CA LEU A 73 -5.77 -1.96 1.08
C LEU A 73 -5.69 -1.07 2.31
N GLY A 74 -6.42 -1.40 3.36
CA GLY A 74 -6.39 -0.68 4.62
C GLY A 74 -5.90 -1.55 5.76
N ALA A 75 -5.41 -0.90 6.82
CA ALA A 75 -5.18 -1.51 8.12
C ALA A 75 -5.83 -0.67 9.20
N MET A 76 -6.54 -1.31 10.14
CA MET A 76 -7.19 -0.60 11.25
C MET A 76 -6.20 0.00 12.21
N ASP A 77 -5.13 -0.73 12.50
CA ASP A 77 -4.06 -0.31 13.40
C ASP A 77 -2.71 -0.78 12.84
N SER A 78 -1.88 0.18 12.48
CA SER A 78 -0.59 -0.08 11.82
C SER A 78 0.35 -0.89 12.70
N ARG A 79 0.41 -0.60 14.00
CA ARG A 79 1.28 -1.32 14.94
C ARG A 79 0.82 -2.77 15.11
N GLN A 80 -0.50 -3.02 15.14
CA GLN A 80 -1.02 -4.38 15.21
C GLN A 80 -0.75 -5.16 13.92
N LEU A 81 -0.93 -4.53 12.74
CA LEU A 81 -0.58 -5.18 11.47
C LEU A 81 0.91 -5.52 11.42
N TYR A 82 1.80 -4.58 11.80
CA TYR A 82 3.24 -4.81 11.81
C TYR A 82 3.65 -5.89 12.83
N GLN A 83 2.99 -5.95 13.98
CA GLN A 83 3.21 -7.03 14.94
C GLN A 83 2.83 -8.40 14.36
N ARG A 84 1.70 -8.51 13.67
CA ARG A 84 1.29 -9.75 12.98
C ARG A 84 2.24 -10.09 11.84
N TYR A 85 2.65 -9.09 11.07
CA TYR A 85 3.65 -9.28 10.02
C TYR A 85 4.92 -9.88 10.59
N GLU A 86 5.45 -9.33 11.68
CA GLU A 86 6.68 -9.78 12.34
C GLU A 86 6.56 -11.21 12.89
N GLN A 87 5.42 -11.54 13.46
CA GLN A 87 5.22 -12.84 14.11
C GLN A 87 4.80 -13.96 13.15
N GLU A 88 3.98 -13.65 12.15
CA GLU A 88 3.33 -14.66 11.33
C GLU A 88 3.79 -14.63 9.85
N TRP A 89 4.06 -13.45 9.27
CA TRP A 89 4.35 -13.30 7.84
C TRP A 89 5.84 -13.32 7.52
N ARG A 90 6.63 -12.45 8.17
CA ARG A 90 8.07 -12.36 7.96
C ARG A 90 8.80 -13.70 8.12
N PRO A 91 8.52 -14.55 9.12
CA PRO A 91 9.21 -15.84 9.25
C PRO A 91 9.02 -16.77 8.06
N ARG A 92 7.86 -16.69 7.37
CA ARG A 92 7.60 -17.48 6.15
C ARG A 92 8.47 -17.00 4.99
N LEU A 93 8.63 -15.67 4.84
CA LEU A 93 9.48 -15.07 3.81
C LEU A 93 10.96 -15.35 4.09
N ALA A 94 11.42 -15.05 5.30
CA ALA A 94 12.81 -15.24 5.69
C ALA A 94 13.29 -16.71 5.60
N LYS A 95 12.39 -17.67 5.78
CA LYS A 95 12.70 -19.10 5.58
C LYS A 95 12.87 -19.47 4.11
N ARG A 96 12.15 -18.79 3.20
CA ARG A 96 12.10 -19.13 1.77
C ARG A 96 13.09 -18.35 0.93
N TYR A 97 13.36 -17.11 1.30
CA TYR A 97 14.21 -16.17 0.56
C TYR A 97 15.41 -15.78 1.42
N SER A 98 16.61 -15.96 0.89
CA SER A 98 17.84 -15.60 1.61
C SER A 98 18.02 -14.09 1.66
N SER A 99 18.56 -13.59 2.78
CA SER A 99 19.01 -12.20 2.85
C SER A 99 20.14 -11.98 1.86
N PRO A 100 20.16 -10.86 1.12
CA PRO A 100 21.27 -10.55 0.24
C PRO A 100 22.56 -10.37 1.05
N SER A 101 23.69 -10.60 0.39
CA SER A 101 25.02 -10.46 0.98
C SER A 101 25.85 -9.42 0.24
N GLY A 102 26.97 -9.01 0.83
CA GLY A 102 27.88 -8.03 0.22
C GLY A 102 27.54 -6.58 0.54
N ASP A 103 28.04 -5.67 -0.28
CA ASP A 103 27.89 -4.23 -0.09
C ASP A 103 26.47 -3.76 -0.50
N PRO A 104 25.66 -3.19 0.41
CA PRO A 104 24.32 -2.70 0.10
C PRO A 104 24.24 -1.69 -1.03
N SER A 105 25.31 -0.91 -1.27
CA SER A 105 25.35 0.06 -2.38
C SER A 105 25.34 -0.57 -3.77
N ARG A 106 25.52 -1.90 -3.82
CA ARG A 106 25.56 -2.70 -5.06
C ARG A 106 24.35 -3.61 -5.23
N TRP A 107 23.43 -3.58 -4.29
CA TRP A 107 22.23 -4.42 -4.37
C TRP A 107 21.31 -3.98 -5.51
N SER A 108 20.81 -4.98 -6.23
CA SER A 108 19.74 -4.77 -7.18
C SER A 108 18.43 -4.33 -6.45
N PRO A 109 17.45 -3.79 -7.15
CA PRO A 109 16.12 -3.55 -6.57
C PRO A 109 15.53 -4.81 -5.93
N LEU A 110 15.70 -5.98 -6.53
CA LEU A 110 15.25 -7.25 -5.97
C LEU A 110 15.98 -7.63 -4.68
N ASP A 111 17.31 -7.41 -4.61
CA ASP A 111 18.07 -7.62 -3.38
C ASP A 111 17.57 -6.71 -2.25
N GLN A 112 17.26 -5.44 -2.55
CA GLN A 112 16.70 -4.52 -1.56
C GLN A 112 15.36 -5.04 -1.02
N VAL A 113 14.48 -5.57 -1.86
CA VAL A 113 13.23 -6.20 -1.43
C VAL A 113 13.48 -7.45 -0.58
N TYR A 114 14.43 -8.31 -0.96
CA TYR A 114 14.78 -9.47 -0.15
C TYR A 114 15.40 -9.07 1.19
N HIS A 115 16.14 -7.97 1.25
CA HIS A 115 16.60 -7.41 2.52
C HIS A 115 15.43 -7.05 3.44
N LEU A 116 14.38 -6.42 2.90
CA LEU A 116 13.16 -6.07 3.66
C LEU A 116 12.40 -7.30 4.18
N TYR A 117 12.55 -8.49 3.57
CA TYR A 117 11.98 -9.73 4.14
C TYR A 117 12.61 -10.12 5.47
N HIS A 118 13.84 -9.69 5.72
CA HIS A 118 14.58 -9.96 6.96
C HIS A 118 14.60 -8.76 7.91
N HIS A 119 14.57 -7.55 7.35
CA HIS A 119 14.71 -6.27 8.04
C HIS A 119 13.60 -5.32 7.56
N PRO A 120 12.32 -5.58 7.92
CA PRO A 120 11.21 -4.74 7.49
C PRO A 120 11.34 -3.32 8.02
N ASP A 121 11.00 -2.37 7.19
CA ASP A 121 10.95 -0.96 7.55
C ASP A 121 9.52 -0.61 8.01
N TYR A 122 9.29 -0.70 9.31
CA TYR A 122 8.02 -0.36 9.92
C TYR A 122 8.03 1.08 10.39
N TYR A 123 7.19 1.89 9.80
CA TYR A 123 7.06 3.27 10.19
C TYR A 123 5.62 3.66 10.51
N CYS A 124 5.44 4.34 11.64
CA CYS A 124 4.17 4.95 12.05
C CYS A 124 4.44 6.41 12.37
N PRO A 125 3.91 7.36 11.56
CA PRO A 125 4.13 8.78 11.81
C PRO A 125 3.49 9.25 13.12
N GLU A 126 4.13 10.17 13.79
CA GLU A 126 3.57 10.83 14.98
C GLU A 126 2.69 12.04 14.58
N PRO A 127 1.67 12.38 15.35
CA PRO A 127 1.21 11.66 16.56
C PRO A 127 0.36 10.44 16.18
N TYR A 128 0.84 9.25 16.53
CA TYR A 128 0.25 7.98 16.14
C TYR A 128 -1.24 7.85 16.48
N GLU A 129 -1.63 8.27 17.68
CA GLU A 129 -3.02 8.16 18.17
C GLU A 129 -4.02 8.95 17.32
N GLN A 130 -3.53 9.89 16.50
CA GLN A 130 -4.37 10.66 15.59
C GLN A 130 -4.52 9.99 14.21
N TYR A 131 -3.62 9.09 13.85
CA TYR A 131 -3.56 8.42 12.55
C TYR A 131 -3.17 6.94 12.69
N PRO A 132 -3.87 6.14 13.53
CA PRO A 132 -3.45 4.77 13.81
C PRO A 132 -3.64 3.82 12.62
N SER A 133 -4.59 4.13 11.74
CA SER A 133 -4.86 3.35 10.54
C SER A 133 -4.00 3.81 9.38
N HIS A 134 -3.76 2.91 8.42
CA HIS A 134 -3.13 3.32 7.16
C HIS A 134 -3.79 2.66 5.95
N LEU A 135 -3.45 3.18 4.77
CA LEU A 135 -3.87 2.59 3.50
C LEU A 135 -2.74 2.57 2.48
N HIS A 136 -2.86 1.62 1.54
CA HIS A 136 -2.01 1.47 0.39
C HIS A 136 -2.86 1.30 -0.87
N ILE A 137 -2.58 2.05 -1.95
CA ILE A 137 -3.36 2.03 -3.18
C ILE A 137 -2.48 2.09 -4.41
N ASP A 138 -2.75 1.18 -5.35
CA ASP A 138 -2.17 1.21 -6.68
C ASP A 138 -3.21 0.97 -7.77
N LEU A 139 -3.03 1.67 -8.88
CA LEU A 139 -3.82 1.51 -10.10
C LEU A 139 -2.91 1.49 -11.31
N VAL A 140 -3.07 0.49 -12.17
CA VAL A 140 -2.37 0.49 -13.46
C VAL A 140 -2.84 1.63 -14.37
N PRO A 141 -2.02 2.06 -15.37
CA PRO A 141 -2.30 3.25 -16.19
C PRO A 141 -3.70 3.30 -16.78
N ARG A 142 -4.26 2.15 -17.26
CA ARG A 142 -5.59 2.12 -17.85
C ARG A 142 -6.74 2.50 -16.91
N ALA A 143 -6.51 2.40 -15.60
CA ALA A 143 -7.48 2.75 -14.56
C ALA A 143 -7.31 4.19 -14.02
N GLN A 144 -6.20 4.85 -14.35
CA GLN A 144 -5.86 6.17 -13.85
C GLN A 144 -6.59 7.30 -14.58
N GLY A 145 -6.65 8.49 -13.95
CA GLY A 145 -7.24 9.70 -14.58
C GLY A 145 -8.77 9.72 -14.67
N LYS A 146 -9.47 8.71 -14.12
CA LYS A 146 -10.94 8.53 -14.22
C LYS A 146 -11.68 8.74 -12.88
N GLY A 147 -11.02 9.30 -11.87
CA GLY A 147 -11.59 9.47 -10.53
C GLY A 147 -11.73 8.18 -9.71
N LEU A 148 -11.29 7.03 -10.27
CA LEU A 148 -11.44 5.71 -9.63
C LEU A 148 -10.60 5.60 -8.35
N GLY A 149 -9.38 6.13 -8.34
CA GLY A 149 -8.53 6.15 -7.15
C GLY A 149 -9.19 6.86 -5.98
N ARG A 150 -9.82 8.04 -6.22
CA ARG A 150 -10.60 8.74 -5.19
C ARG A 150 -11.70 7.84 -4.63
N ARG A 151 -12.49 7.22 -5.50
CA ARG A 151 -13.60 6.35 -5.10
C ARG A 151 -13.14 5.16 -4.25
N MET A 152 -11.98 4.58 -4.56
CA MET A 152 -11.40 3.48 -3.80
C MET A 152 -10.90 3.94 -2.43
N VAL A 153 -10.15 5.06 -2.37
CA VAL A 153 -9.69 5.65 -1.11
C VAL A 153 -10.87 6.03 -0.22
N ASP A 154 -11.87 6.74 -0.78
CA ASP A 154 -13.07 7.13 -0.02
C ASP A 154 -13.82 5.90 0.53
N LYS A 155 -13.87 4.80 -0.23
CA LYS A 155 -14.47 3.54 0.22
C LYS A 155 -13.71 2.93 1.40
N VAL A 156 -12.39 2.79 1.31
CA VAL A 156 -11.57 2.22 2.40
C VAL A 156 -11.59 3.13 3.63
N ILE A 157 -11.47 4.45 3.44
CA ILE A 157 -11.58 5.42 4.54
C ILE A 157 -12.94 5.32 5.23
N SER A 158 -14.03 5.18 4.48
CA SER A 158 -15.35 5.01 5.08
C SER A 158 -15.46 3.74 5.94
N MET A 159 -14.81 2.66 5.51
CA MET A 159 -14.76 1.40 6.27
C MET A 159 -13.92 1.57 7.55
N ILE A 160 -12.75 2.20 7.45
CA ILE A 160 -11.87 2.52 8.59
C ILE A 160 -12.61 3.42 9.59
N GLN A 161 -13.27 4.47 9.12
CA GLN A 161 -14.04 5.39 9.95
C GLN A 161 -15.23 4.71 10.65
N ALA A 162 -15.94 3.84 9.94
CA ALA A 162 -17.07 3.06 10.51
C ALA A 162 -16.61 2.12 11.64
N ASN A 163 -15.34 1.72 11.64
CA ASN A 163 -14.71 0.94 12.71
C ASN A 163 -14.04 1.82 13.79
N GLY A 164 -14.28 3.14 13.80
CA GLY A 164 -13.94 4.04 14.89
C GLY A 164 -12.52 4.63 14.85
N SER A 165 -11.77 4.48 13.77
CA SER A 165 -10.46 5.13 13.68
C SER A 165 -10.57 6.65 13.61
N PRO A 166 -9.76 7.40 14.36
CA PRO A 166 -9.76 8.86 14.33
C PRO A 166 -9.01 9.45 13.12
N GLY A 167 -8.20 8.67 12.42
CA GLY A 167 -7.42 9.13 11.30
C GLY A 167 -6.69 8.02 10.57
N VAL A 168 -6.25 8.35 9.37
CA VAL A 168 -5.53 7.43 8.49
C VAL A 168 -4.27 8.13 7.97
N HIS A 169 -3.17 7.38 7.85
CA HIS A 169 -1.96 7.82 7.18
C HIS A 169 -1.60 6.94 5.99
N LEU A 170 -0.63 7.38 5.24
CA LEU A 170 0.04 6.60 4.20
C LEU A 170 1.47 7.10 4.02
N GLY A 171 2.34 6.23 3.52
CA GLY A 171 3.68 6.56 3.06
C GLY A 171 3.77 6.49 1.55
N MET A 172 4.61 7.33 0.96
CA MET A 172 4.87 7.34 -0.48
C MET A 172 6.29 7.82 -0.78
N SER A 173 6.83 7.45 -1.95
CA SER A 173 8.10 8.01 -2.42
C SER A 173 7.96 9.50 -2.72
N ALA A 174 8.93 10.30 -2.29
CA ALA A 174 9.01 11.72 -2.63
C ALA A 174 9.17 11.99 -4.13
N GLN A 175 9.59 10.99 -4.91
CA GLN A 175 9.72 11.09 -6.36
C GLN A 175 8.37 11.00 -7.11
N ASN A 176 7.29 10.61 -6.42
CA ASN A 176 5.98 10.47 -7.03
C ASN A 176 5.11 11.74 -6.84
N ASP A 177 5.50 12.83 -7.49
CA ASP A 177 4.77 14.11 -7.46
C ASP A 177 3.27 13.98 -7.78
N ARG A 178 2.95 13.04 -8.66
CA ARG A 178 1.57 12.79 -9.06
C ARG A 178 0.75 12.22 -7.91
N ALA A 179 1.29 11.24 -7.18
CA ALA A 179 0.64 10.68 -6.00
C ALA A 179 0.53 11.74 -4.89
N TYR A 180 1.58 12.52 -4.67
CA TYR A 180 1.56 13.63 -3.71
C TYR A 180 0.41 14.60 -3.97
N GLY A 181 0.32 15.13 -5.21
CA GLY A 181 -0.77 16.02 -5.61
C GLY A 181 -2.16 15.37 -5.54
N PHE A 182 -2.27 14.07 -5.74
CA PHE A 182 -3.50 13.31 -5.60
C PHE A 182 -3.96 13.26 -4.14
N TYR A 183 -3.09 12.94 -3.19
CA TYR A 183 -3.45 12.86 -1.79
C TYR A 183 -3.77 14.21 -1.17
N LEU A 184 -3.06 15.29 -1.54
CA LEU A 184 -3.42 16.64 -1.11
C LEU A 184 -4.85 17.03 -1.55
N LYS A 185 -5.27 16.67 -2.77
CA LYS A 185 -6.63 16.87 -3.27
C LYS A 185 -7.68 16.02 -2.56
N LEU A 186 -7.27 14.95 -1.88
CA LEU A 186 -8.13 14.13 -1.02
C LEU A 186 -8.21 14.66 0.42
N GLY A 187 -7.48 15.74 0.74
CA GLY A 187 -7.46 16.35 2.06
C GLY A 187 -6.52 15.67 3.04
N PHE A 188 -5.51 14.96 2.53
CA PHE A 188 -4.36 14.56 3.33
C PHE A 188 -3.42 15.74 3.51
N GLU A 189 -2.73 15.77 4.63
CA GLU A 189 -1.71 16.77 4.99
C GLU A 189 -0.37 16.06 5.20
N GLU A 190 0.72 16.72 4.84
CA GLU A 190 2.05 16.19 5.08
C GLU A 190 2.36 16.19 6.59
N LEU A 191 2.75 15.04 7.12
CA LEU A 191 3.11 14.86 8.52
C LEU A 191 4.63 14.93 8.71
N VAL A 192 5.37 14.17 7.88
CA VAL A 192 6.83 14.07 8.01
C VAL A 192 7.43 13.58 6.70
N ARG A 193 8.68 13.93 6.47
CA ARG A 193 9.57 13.35 5.47
C ARG A 193 10.66 12.56 6.17
N ASP A 194 10.98 11.39 5.66
CA ASP A 194 12.02 10.53 6.19
C ASP A 194 12.94 10.07 5.06
N GLY A 195 14.23 9.89 5.37
CA GLY A 195 15.25 9.61 4.38
C GLY A 195 15.74 10.84 3.61
N THR A 196 16.54 10.62 2.57
CA THR A 196 17.11 11.69 1.73
C THR A 196 17.31 11.21 0.29
N GLY A 197 17.21 12.13 -0.67
CA GLY A 197 17.47 11.86 -2.08
C GLY A 197 16.47 10.86 -2.67
N GLU A 198 16.96 9.83 -3.35
CA GLU A 198 16.11 8.84 -4.01
C GLU A 198 15.31 7.95 -3.04
N ASN A 199 15.77 7.87 -1.79
CA ASN A 199 15.12 7.10 -0.73
C ASN A 199 14.24 7.95 0.19
N GLU A 200 13.98 9.22 -0.15
CA GLU A 200 13.10 10.07 0.64
C GLU A 200 11.64 9.58 0.54
N GLY A 201 11.04 9.32 1.71
CA GLY A 201 9.62 9.03 1.88
C GLY A 201 8.85 10.24 2.40
N ILE A 202 7.60 10.38 1.98
CA ILE A 202 6.66 11.37 2.52
C ILE A 202 5.53 10.62 3.19
N TYR A 203 5.25 10.95 4.45
CA TYR A 203 4.11 10.43 5.18
C TYR A 203 3.02 11.50 5.26
N LEU A 204 1.83 11.13 4.84
CA LEU A 204 0.67 12.00 4.80
C LEU A 204 -0.42 11.44 5.71
N GLY A 205 -1.13 12.32 6.41
CA GLY A 205 -2.23 11.95 7.32
C GLY A 205 -3.52 12.67 6.98
N LYS A 206 -4.64 12.02 7.32
CA LYS A 206 -5.97 12.61 7.23
C LYS A 206 -6.77 12.30 8.47
N ARG A 207 -7.23 13.35 9.16
CA ARG A 207 -8.20 13.21 10.26
C ARG A 207 -9.54 12.75 9.75
N LEU A 208 -10.13 11.80 10.43
CA LEU A 208 -11.48 11.33 10.17
C LEU A 208 -12.42 11.93 11.20
N ASN A 209 -13.45 12.65 10.73
CA ASN A 209 -14.45 13.19 11.62
C ASN A 209 -15.17 12.03 12.33
N GLN A 210 -15.05 11.95 13.64
CA GLN A 210 -15.90 11.09 14.42
C GLN A 210 -17.34 11.61 14.17
N GLY A 211 -18.17 10.78 13.56
CA GLY A 211 -19.57 11.15 13.34
C GLY A 211 -20.12 11.66 14.66
N GLY A 212 -20.50 12.94 14.69
CA GLY A 212 -21.09 13.54 15.88
C GLY A 212 -22.30 12.72 16.28
N GLY A 213 -22.19 11.99 17.36
CA GLY A 213 -23.31 11.37 18.01
C GLY A 213 -24.24 12.52 18.40
N THR A 214 -25.30 12.71 17.63
CA THR A 214 -26.44 13.49 18.11
C THR A 214 -27.06 12.70 19.25
N GLY A 215 -26.76 13.17 20.49
CA GLY A 215 -27.48 12.75 21.68
C GLY A 215 -28.97 13.13 21.64
#